data_aab74f1af6ddb42d6962da6f09c150bf
#
_entry.id   aab74f1af6ddb42d6962da6f09c150bf
#
_cell.length_a   1.000
_cell.length_b   1.000
_cell.length_c   1.000
_cell.angle_alpha   90.00
_cell.angle_beta   90.00
_cell.angle_gamma   90.00
#
_symmetry.space_group_name_H-M   'P 1'
#
loop_
_entity.id
_entity.type
_entity.pdbx_description
1 polymer ?
#
loop_
_entity_poly.entity_id
_entity_poly.type
_entity_poly.pdbx_seq_one_letter_code
_entity_poly.pdbx_strand_id
1 'polypeptide(L)'
;LVRKRGWEVQGTELSRCAADYASRRLDREIHCGELAEARFRDGEFDAVTLWHVLEHVTDPARYLAEVRRILNPTGVLMVAVPNVNDLAMQMAYRVVRGKPLRRFSPEDREIHLFHFSAKTLVQYMEKTGFRCCSMGPDYGIVEPAKKWLNVAAVIPYHLFGLKIFNAIEAVGIPEDTSQA
;
A
#
# COMPACT_ATOMS: atom_id res chain seq x y z
N LEU A 1 16.67 -7.15 3.66
CA LEU A 1 17.17 -7.02 2.28
C LEU A 1 17.70 -5.62 2.01
N VAL A 2 16.96 -4.55 2.30
CA VAL A 2 17.33 -3.15 2.03
C VAL A 2 18.58 -2.70 2.81
N ARG A 3 18.69 -2.99 4.11
CA ARG A 3 19.91 -2.71 4.92
C ARG A 3 21.18 -3.33 4.33
N LYS A 4 21.10 -4.56 3.80
CA LYS A 4 22.25 -5.20 3.13
C LYS A 4 22.73 -4.46 1.89
N ARG A 5 21.94 -3.50 1.40
CA ARG A 5 22.25 -2.63 0.25
C ARG A 5 22.61 -1.21 0.66
N GLY A 6 22.86 -0.95 1.96
CA GLY A 6 23.29 0.35 2.45
C GLY A 6 22.19 1.35 2.76
N TRP A 7 20.91 0.94 2.71
CA TRP A 7 19.79 1.82 3.09
C TRP A 7 19.68 1.98 4.61
N GLU A 8 19.50 3.20 5.06
CA GLU A 8 19.00 3.49 6.39
C GLU A 8 17.49 3.32 6.40
N VAL A 9 16.96 2.62 7.42
CA VAL A 9 15.54 2.28 7.50
C VAL A 9 14.99 2.79 8.81
N GLN A 10 13.88 3.50 8.74
CA GLN A 10 13.04 3.88 9.88
C GLN A 10 11.60 3.46 9.60
N GLY A 11 10.73 3.51 10.60
CA GLY A 11 9.34 3.15 10.40
C GLY A 11 8.48 3.42 11.63
N THR A 12 7.17 3.30 11.42
CA THR A 12 6.15 3.39 12.47
C THR A 12 5.31 2.12 12.50
N GLU A 13 4.85 1.75 13.68
CA GLU A 13 4.03 0.56 13.89
C GLU A 13 3.10 0.81 15.09
N LEU A 14 1.81 0.57 14.94
CA LEU A 14 0.83 0.81 16.01
C LEU A 14 0.91 -0.21 17.14
N SER A 15 1.24 -1.46 16.79
CA SER A 15 1.38 -2.53 17.76
C SER A 15 2.73 -2.46 18.48
N ARG A 16 2.73 -2.23 19.79
CA ARG A 16 3.94 -2.24 20.61
C ARG A 16 4.76 -3.50 20.41
N CYS A 17 4.12 -4.65 20.42
CA CYS A 17 4.80 -5.94 20.25
C CYS A 17 5.49 -6.07 18.88
N ALA A 18 4.82 -5.60 17.81
CA ALA A 18 5.38 -5.61 16.47
C ALA A 18 6.49 -4.57 16.29
N ALA A 19 6.34 -3.37 16.87
CA ALA A 19 7.38 -2.34 16.89
C ALA A 19 8.65 -2.82 17.60
N ASP A 20 8.51 -3.43 18.79
CA ASP A 20 9.63 -3.99 19.55
C ASP A 20 10.33 -5.14 18.80
N TYR A 21 9.54 -6.00 18.13
CA TYR A 21 10.10 -7.06 17.29
C TYR A 21 10.89 -6.51 16.10
N ALA A 22 10.31 -5.53 15.40
CA ALA A 22 10.94 -4.88 14.25
C ALA A 22 12.21 -4.13 14.67
N SER A 23 12.17 -3.42 15.79
CA SER A 23 13.32 -2.69 16.35
C SER A 23 14.51 -3.63 16.63
N ARG A 24 14.25 -4.75 17.29
CA ARG A 24 15.29 -5.77 17.54
C ARG A 24 15.86 -6.34 16.25
N ARG A 25 15.00 -6.61 15.25
CA ARG A 25 15.42 -7.21 13.98
C ARG A 25 16.21 -6.25 13.09
N LEU A 26 15.86 -4.98 13.16
CA LEU A 26 16.49 -3.92 12.35
C LEU A 26 17.67 -3.27 13.08
N ASP A 27 17.85 -3.54 14.38
CA ASP A 27 18.80 -2.85 15.25
C ASP A 27 18.64 -1.32 15.15
N ARG A 28 17.39 -0.86 15.19
CA ARG A 28 16.94 0.54 15.07
C ARG A 28 15.63 0.70 15.83
N GLU A 29 15.42 1.86 16.40
CA GLU A 29 14.14 2.18 17.03
C GLU A 29 13.07 2.37 15.95
N ILE A 30 11.99 1.60 16.07
CA ILE A 30 10.75 1.77 15.29
C ILE A 30 9.77 2.50 16.18
N HIS A 31 9.27 3.64 15.70
CA HIS A 31 8.31 4.43 16.46
C HIS A 31 7.01 3.62 16.67
N CYS A 32 6.58 3.49 17.92
CA CYS A 32 5.32 2.85 18.25
C CYS A 32 4.22 3.92 18.32
N GLY A 33 3.45 4.08 17.25
CA GLY A 33 2.40 5.08 17.14
C GLY A 33 2.10 5.45 15.70
N GLU A 34 1.27 6.48 15.52
CA GLU A 34 0.90 7.03 14.22
C GLU A 34 2.08 7.70 13.53
N LEU A 35 2.04 7.77 12.19
CA LEU A 35 3.10 8.40 11.39
C LEU A 35 3.36 9.87 11.82
N ALA A 36 2.31 10.65 12.06
CA ALA A 36 2.44 12.04 12.47
C ALA A 36 3.07 12.21 13.87
N GLU A 37 2.94 11.21 14.74
CA GLU A 37 3.50 11.21 16.10
C GLU A 37 5.01 10.98 16.09
N ALA A 38 5.54 10.32 15.06
CA ALA A 38 6.97 10.08 14.88
C ALA A 38 7.77 11.37 14.64
N ARG A 39 7.11 12.46 14.22
CA ARG A 39 7.69 13.80 14.03
C ARG A 39 8.94 13.80 13.12
N PHE A 40 8.91 13.00 12.07
CA PHE A 40 9.94 13.04 11.04
C PHE A 40 10.04 14.43 10.42
N ARG A 41 11.26 14.81 10.00
CA ARG A 41 11.51 16.12 9.39
C ARG A 41 10.97 16.17 7.96
N ASP A 42 10.73 17.38 7.48
CA ASP A 42 10.36 17.60 6.07
C ASP A 42 11.48 17.08 5.16
N GLY A 43 11.11 16.33 4.13
CA GLY A 43 12.03 15.79 3.15
C GLY A 43 13.08 14.81 3.69
N GLU A 44 12.82 14.16 4.83
CA GLU A 44 13.80 13.29 5.50
C GLU A 44 14.07 11.99 4.72
N PHE A 45 13.11 11.50 3.94
CA PHE A 45 13.21 10.18 3.30
C PHE A 45 13.34 10.28 1.77
N ASP A 46 14.25 9.49 1.20
CA ASP A 46 14.35 9.33 -0.25
C ASP A 46 13.30 8.34 -0.79
N ALA A 47 12.79 7.45 0.05
CA ALA A 47 11.74 6.53 -0.30
C ALA A 47 10.83 6.25 0.90
N VAL A 48 9.52 6.25 0.66
CA VAL A 48 8.51 5.82 1.64
C VAL A 48 7.71 4.68 1.04
N THR A 49 7.45 3.64 1.85
CA THR A 49 6.66 2.47 1.43
C THR A 49 5.49 2.24 2.36
N LEU A 50 4.31 2.04 1.80
CA LEU A 50 3.06 1.75 2.50
C LEU A 50 2.50 0.42 1.99
N TRP A 51 2.78 -0.66 2.73
CA TRP A 51 2.31 -1.99 2.36
C TRP A 51 1.10 -2.36 3.19
N HIS A 52 -0.10 -2.33 2.58
CA HIS A 52 -1.37 -2.61 3.26
C HIS A 52 -1.56 -1.76 4.53
N VAL A 53 -1.41 -0.45 4.37
CA VAL A 53 -1.56 0.55 5.43
C VAL A 53 -2.75 1.45 5.18
N LEU A 54 -2.90 1.98 3.94
CA LEU A 54 -3.90 3.01 3.65
C LEU A 54 -5.34 2.56 3.83
N GLU A 55 -5.63 1.28 3.70
CA GLU A 55 -6.97 0.72 3.94
C GLU A 55 -7.37 0.72 5.42
N HIS A 56 -6.40 0.86 6.33
CA HIS A 56 -6.61 0.81 7.78
C HIS A 56 -6.60 2.19 8.45
N VAL A 57 -6.14 3.24 7.77
CA VAL A 57 -6.09 4.58 8.35
C VAL A 57 -7.45 5.27 8.27
N THR A 58 -7.75 6.13 9.25
CA THR A 58 -9.02 6.84 9.33
C THR A 58 -9.15 7.97 8.30
N ASP A 59 -8.03 8.55 7.86
CA ASP A 59 -7.98 9.61 6.86
C ASP A 59 -6.79 9.38 5.90
N PRO A 60 -6.98 8.63 4.80
CA PRO A 60 -5.93 8.38 3.82
C PRO A 60 -5.35 9.64 3.17
N ALA A 61 -6.14 10.70 3.01
CA ALA A 61 -5.66 11.93 2.41
C ALA A 61 -4.67 12.65 3.35
N ARG A 62 -5.03 12.77 4.62
CA ARG A 62 -4.14 13.33 5.65
C ARG A 62 -2.87 12.50 5.82
N TYR A 63 -3.00 11.18 5.78
CA TYR A 63 -1.85 10.28 5.88
C TYR A 63 -0.89 10.46 4.71
N LEU A 64 -1.40 10.50 3.48
CA LEU A 64 -0.59 10.75 2.29
C LEU A 64 0.02 12.16 2.26
N ALA A 65 -0.69 13.17 2.79
CA ALA A 65 -0.14 14.53 2.94
C ALA A 65 1.06 14.54 3.90
N GLU A 66 1.00 13.79 4.99
CA GLU A 66 2.13 13.62 5.91
C GLU A 66 3.29 12.86 5.23
N VAL A 67 2.99 11.81 4.48
CA VAL A 67 4.00 11.12 3.65
C VAL A 67 4.63 12.10 2.65
N ARG A 68 3.84 12.97 2.01
CA ARG A 68 4.35 14.00 1.09
C ARG A 68 5.30 14.97 1.77
N ARG A 69 4.99 15.38 3.00
CA ARG A 69 5.83 16.28 3.80
C ARG A 69 7.20 15.67 4.13
N ILE A 70 7.23 14.41 4.57
CA ILE A 70 8.46 13.75 5.00
C ILE A 70 9.30 13.19 3.83
N LEU A 71 8.71 13.07 2.65
CA LEU A 71 9.41 12.58 1.46
C LEU A 71 10.21 13.71 0.79
N ASN A 72 11.46 13.42 0.45
CA ASN A 72 12.31 14.30 -0.34
C ASN A 72 11.60 14.69 -1.64
N PRO A 73 11.74 15.95 -2.14
CA PRO A 73 11.14 16.38 -3.41
C PRO A 73 11.48 15.49 -4.62
N THR A 74 12.61 14.80 -4.59
CA THR A 74 13.02 13.83 -5.63
C THR A 74 12.80 12.36 -5.20
N GLY A 75 12.15 12.16 -4.08
CA GLY A 75 11.91 10.85 -3.49
C GLY A 75 10.81 10.05 -4.18
N VAL A 76 10.62 8.80 -3.75
CA VAL A 76 9.67 7.87 -4.32
C VAL A 76 8.72 7.33 -3.25
N LEU A 77 7.43 7.38 -3.54
CA LEU A 77 6.39 6.70 -2.76
C LEU A 77 6.00 5.38 -3.43
N MET A 78 6.00 4.29 -2.67
CA MET A 78 5.43 3.00 -3.09
C MET A 78 4.25 2.66 -2.18
N VAL A 79 3.10 2.37 -2.79
CA VAL A 79 1.86 2.03 -2.07
C VAL A 79 1.32 0.71 -2.58
N ALA A 80 1.03 -0.22 -1.68
CA ALA A 80 0.28 -1.43 -1.98
C ALA A 80 -1.02 -1.47 -1.16
N VAL A 81 -2.15 -1.72 -1.84
CA VAL A 81 -3.49 -1.82 -1.21
C VAL A 81 -4.31 -2.93 -1.85
N PRO A 82 -5.27 -3.55 -1.13
CA PRO A 82 -6.22 -4.49 -1.72
C PRO A 82 -7.06 -3.83 -2.82
N ASN A 83 -7.28 -4.56 -3.91
CA ASN A 83 -8.07 -4.08 -5.04
C ASN A 83 -9.54 -4.41 -4.88
N VAL A 84 -10.39 -3.40 -4.78
CA VAL A 84 -11.84 -3.59 -4.74
C VAL A 84 -12.39 -4.23 -6.04
N ASN A 85 -11.69 -4.08 -7.15
CA ASN A 85 -12.06 -4.64 -8.46
C ASN A 85 -11.39 -5.99 -8.75
N ASP A 86 -10.99 -6.74 -7.72
CA ASP A 86 -10.49 -8.11 -7.87
C ASP A 86 -11.61 -9.04 -8.38
N LEU A 87 -11.80 -9.08 -9.69
CA LEU A 87 -12.79 -9.95 -10.33
C LEU A 87 -12.36 -11.41 -10.31
N ALA A 88 -11.05 -11.67 -10.35
CA ALA A 88 -10.54 -13.04 -10.36
C ALA A 88 -10.92 -13.77 -9.07
N MET A 89 -10.70 -13.15 -7.90
CA MET A 89 -11.07 -13.70 -6.61
C MET A 89 -12.59 -13.79 -6.44
N GLN A 90 -13.33 -12.76 -6.89
CA GLN A 90 -14.80 -12.76 -6.83
C GLN A 90 -15.39 -13.92 -7.63
N MET A 91 -14.91 -14.15 -8.86
CA MET A 91 -15.36 -15.26 -9.70
C MET A 91 -14.97 -16.62 -9.08
N ALA A 92 -13.73 -16.78 -8.65
CA ALA A 92 -13.26 -18.00 -8.00
C ALA A 92 -14.11 -18.33 -6.76
N TYR A 93 -14.35 -17.33 -5.91
CA TYR A 93 -15.17 -17.52 -4.70
C TYR A 93 -16.61 -17.91 -5.04
N ARG A 94 -17.21 -17.28 -6.07
CA ARG A 94 -18.56 -17.59 -6.54
C ARG A 94 -18.67 -19.02 -7.07
N VAL A 95 -17.67 -19.47 -7.82
CA VAL A 95 -17.64 -20.84 -8.37
C VAL A 95 -17.45 -21.87 -7.26
N VAL A 96 -16.51 -21.65 -6.35
CA VAL A 96 -16.16 -22.64 -5.31
C VAL A 96 -17.19 -22.66 -4.17
N ARG A 97 -17.72 -21.51 -3.78
CA ARG A 97 -18.60 -21.37 -2.61
C ARG A 97 -20.07 -21.17 -2.97
N GLY A 98 -20.41 -21.00 -4.24
CA GLY A 98 -21.77 -20.73 -4.69
C GLY A 98 -22.36 -19.40 -4.20
N LYS A 99 -21.55 -18.51 -3.60
CA LYS A 99 -21.96 -17.25 -2.98
C LYS A 99 -21.04 -16.12 -3.44
N PRO A 100 -21.54 -14.87 -3.51
CA PRO A 100 -20.67 -13.73 -3.76
C PRO A 100 -19.67 -13.54 -2.60
N LEU A 101 -18.45 -13.11 -2.92
CA LEU A 101 -17.46 -12.71 -1.92
C LEU A 101 -17.99 -11.49 -1.15
N ARG A 102 -18.21 -11.63 0.14
CA ARG A 102 -18.53 -10.51 1.02
C ARG A 102 -17.23 -9.80 1.37
N ARG A 103 -17.17 -8.50 1.11
CA ARG A 103 -15.98 -7.66 1.38
C ARG A 103 -16.02 -7.01 2.76
N PHE A 104 -17.19 -7.04 3.38
CA PHE A 104 -17.43 -6.52 4.71
C PHE A 104 -18.06 -7.65 5.52
N SER A 105 -17.28 -8.23 6.40
CA SER A 105 -17.79 -9.17 7.38
C SER A 105 -17.38 -8.70 8.77
N PRO A 106 -18.29 -8.69 9.74
CA PRO A 106 -17.92 -8.44 11.15
C PRO A 106 -16.94 -9.48 11.70
N GLU A 107 -16.79 -10.60 10.97
CA GLU A 107 -15.92 -11.72 11.33
C GLU A 107 -14.51 -11.59 10.70
N ASP A 108 -14.28 -10.55 9.89
CA ASP A 108 -12.96 -10.31 9.31
C ASP A 108 -11.95 -9.99 10.40
N ARG A 109 -10.82 -10.68 10.39
CA ARG A 109 -9.74 -10.48 11.36
C ARG A 109 -9.07 -9.12 11.23
N GLU A 110 -9.14 -8.53 10.04
CA GLU A 110 -8.59 -7.22 9.72
C GLU A 110 -9.70 -6.33 9.20
N ILE A 111 -9.93 -5.21 9.85
CA ILE A 111 -10.97 -4.24 9.48
C ILE A 111 -10.36 -3.28 8.46
N HIS A 112 -10.81 -3.36 7.21
CA HIS A 112 -10.50 -2.37 6.20
C HIS A 112 -11.51 -1.21 6.31
N LEU A 113 -11.06 -0.03 6.66
CA LEU A 113 -11.88 1.17 6.71
C LEU A 113 -12.14 1.73 5.31
N PHE A 114 -11.20 1.54 4.39
CA PHE A 114 -11.28 1.98 3.02
C PHE A 114 -11.05 0.85 2.03
N HIS A 115 -11.72 0.95 0.87
CA HIS A 115 -11.54 0.03 -0.25
C HIS A 115 -11.09 0.81 -1.49
N PHE A 116 -9.92 0.47 -1.98
CA PHE A 116 -9.32 1.15 -3.12
C PHE A 116 -9.55 0.40 -4.43
N SER A 117 -9.89 1.15 -5.47
CA SER A 117 -9.68 0.74 -6.85
C SER A 117 -8.44 1.44 -7.40
N ALA A 118 -7.93 0.99 -8.53
CA ALA A 118 -6.83 1.69 -9.21
C ALA A 118 -7.13 3.18 -9.43
N LYS A 119 -8.36 3.51 -9.82
CA LYS A 119 -8.80 4.90 -10.05
C LYS A 119 -8.81 5.72 -8.75
N THR A 120 -9.40 5.19 -7.67
CA THR A 120 -9.49 5.92 -6.41
C THR A 120 -8.13 6.09 -5.75
N LEU A 121 -7.23 5.11 -5.85
CA LEU A 121 -5.86 5.24 -5.36
C LEU A 121 -5.12 6.39 -6.06
N VAL A 122 -5.19 6.45 -7.41
CA VAL A 122 -4.58 7.57 -8.17
C VAL A 122 -5.15 8.91 -7.74
N GLN A 123 -6.48 9.02 -7.58
CA GLN A 123 -7.12 10.26 -7.15
C GLN A 123 -6.65 10.72 -5.77
N TYR A 124 -6.44 9.80 -4.82
CA TYR A 124 -5.88 10.13 -3.51
C TYR A 124 -4.43 10.61 -3.63
N MET A 125 -3.62 9.94 -4.45
CA MET A 125 -2.23 10.31 -4.70
C MET A 125 -2.14 11.71 -5.32
N GLU A 126 -2.89 11.98 -6.39
CA GLU A 126 -2.92 13.28 -7.08
C GLU A 126 -3.38 14.40 -6.15
N LYS A 127 -4.46 14.19 -5.40
CA LYS A 127 -4.98 15.16 -4.42
C LYS A 127 -3.96 15.54 -3.35
N THR A 128 -3.00 14.68 -3.07
CA THR A 128 -1.99 14.87 -2.02
C THR A 128 -0.61 15.21 -2.57
N GLY A 129 -0.53 15.62 -3.85
CA GLY A 129 0.67 16.13 -4.49
C GLY A 129 1.63 15.03 -4.96
N PHE A 130 1.09 13.88 -5.36
CA PHE A 130 1.87 12.81 -5.99
C PHE A 130 1.38 12.57 -7.42
N ARG A 131 2.30 12.48 -8.36
CA ARG A 131 2.05 11.95 -9.71
C ARG A 131 2.30 10.45 -9.71
N CYS A 132 1.28 9.66 -10.05
CA CYS A 132 1.42 8.21 -10.22
C CYS A 132 2.23 7.90 -11.49
N CYS A 133 3.39 7.28 -11.35
CA CYS A 133 4.31 6.95 -12.44
C CYS A 133 4.09 5.54 -12.98
N SER A 134 3.76 4.60 -12.12
CA SER A 134 3.45 3.23 -12.52
C SER A 134 2.43 2.61 -11.60
N MET A 135 1.71 1.62 -12.12
CA MET A 135 0.74 0.85 -11.37
C MET A 135 0.67 -0.57 -11.93
N GLY A 136 0.67 -1.54 -11.03
CA GLY A 136 0.62 -2.95 -11.40
C GLY A 136 0.08 -3.83 -10.28
N PRO A 137 0.13 -5.15 -10.48
CA PRO A 137 -0.20 -6.11 -9.43
C PRO A 137 0.89 -6.11 -8.35
N ASP A 138 0.47 -6.16 -7.09
CA ASP A 138 1.38 -6.45 -5.99
C ASP A 138 1.78 -7.93 -6.03
N TYR A 139 3.09 -8.19 -6.15
CA TYR A 139 3.67 -9.53 -6.12
C TYR A 139 4.16 -9.95 -4.73
N GLY A 140 4.13 -9.04 -3.74
CA GLY A 140 4.79 -9.21 -2.45
C GLY A 140 4.05 -10.09 -1.46
N ILE A 141 2.72 -10.08 -1.50
CA ILE A 141 1.88 -10.81 -0.54
C ILE A 141 1.02 -11.82 -1.28
N VAL A 142 1.45 -13.07 -1.27
CA VAL A 142 0.58 -14.12 -1.79
C VAL A 142 0.59 -15.31 -0.86
N GLU A 143 -0.52 -15.53 -0.17
CA GLU A 143 -0.82 -16.83 0.39
C GLU A 143 -0.66 -17.88 -0.73
N PRO A 144 0.03 -19.00 -0.48
CA PRO A 144 0.29 -20.02 -1.52
C PRO A 144 -0.96 -20.45 -2.29
N ALA A 145 -2.12 -20.51 -1.62
CA ALA A 145 -3.39 -20.86 -2.23
C ALA A 145 -3.92 -19.79 -3.21
N LYS A 146 -3.57 -18.52 -3.02
CA LYS A 146 -3.99 -17.40 -3.88
C LYS A 146 -3.00 -17.11 -5.01
N LYS A 147 -1.78 -17.67 -4.95
CA LYS A 147 -0.71 -17.42 -5.91
C LYS A 147 -1.11 -17.70 -7.35
N TRP A 148 -1.78 -18.82 -7.58
CA TRP A 148 -2.23 -19.22 -8.93
C TRP A 148 -3.32 -18.30 -9.50
N LEU A 149 -4.24 -17.82 -8.64
CA LEU A 149 -5.28 -16.86 -9.05
C LEU A 149 -4.67 -15.51 -9.42
N ASN A 150 -3.67 -15.05 -8.67
CA ASN A 150 -2.96 -13.82 -9.00
C ASN A 150 -2.16 -13.96 -10.30
N VAL A 151 -1.46 -15.08 -10.52
CA VAL A 151 -0.77 -15.33 -11.80
C VAL A 151 -1.75 -15.31 -12.96
N ALA A 152 -2.92 -15.95 -12.82
CA ALA A 152 -3.96 -15.93 -13.85
C ALA A 152 -4.53 -14.51 -14.10
N ALA A 153 -4.65 -13.69 -13.05
CA ALA A 153 -5.13 -12.31 -13.17
C ALA A 153 -4.09 -11.34 -13.77
N VAL A 154 -2.80 -11.68 -13.70
CA VAL A 154 -1.71 -10.89 -14.29
C VAL A 154 -1.68 -11.02 -15.83
N ILE A 155 -2.10 -12.17 -16.40
CA ILE A 155 -2.16 -12.35 -17.86
C ILE A 155 -3.09 -11.32 -18.54
N PRO A 156 -4.36 -11.14 -18.12
CA PRO A 156 -5.23 -10.10 -18.67
C PRO A 156 -4.68 -8.66 -18.47
N TYR A 157 -3.93 -8.42 -17.40
CA TYR A 157 -3.26 -7.14 -17.20
C TYR A 157 -2.22 -6.86 -18.27
N HIS A 158 -1.33 -7.82 -18.55
CA HIS A 158 -0.28 -7.63 -19.57
C HIS A 158 -0.82 -7.58 -20.99
N LEU A 159 -1.89 -8.32 -21.29
CA LEU A 159 -2.45 -8.38 -22.65
C LEU A 159 -3.44 -7.23 -22.93
N PHE A 160 -4.21 -6.79 -21.96
CA PHE A 160 -5.35 -5.89 -22.15
C PHE A 160 -5.37 -4.71 -21.17
N GLY A 161 -4.40 -4.57 -20.27
CA GLY A 161 -4.38 -3.54 -19.24
C GLY A 161 -5.46 -3.70 -18.14
N LEU A 162 -6.08 -4.88 -18.05
CA LEU A 162 -7.19 -5.12 -17.11
C LEU A 162 -6.66 -5.31 -15.68
N LYS A 163 -6.97 -4.37 -14.80
CA LYS A 163 -6.54 -4.36 -13.40
C LYS A 163 -7.48 -5.15 -12.49
N ILE A 164 -7.55 -6.47 -12.72
CA ILE A 164 -8.45 -7.41 -12.02
C ILE A 164 -7.76 -8.28 -10.96
N PHE A 165 -6.52 -7.97 -10.64
CA PHE A 165 -5.69 -8.66 -9.65
C PHE A 165 -6.06 -8.27 -8.21
N ASN A 166 -5.61 -9.08 -7.24
CA ASN A 166 -6.00 -9.01 -5.83
C ASN A 166 -5.55 -7.73 -5.12
N ALA A 167 -4.31 -7.30 -5.35
CA ALA A 167 -3.76 -6.10 -4.73
C ALA A 167 -3.06 -5.22 -5.77
N ILE A 168 -3.16 -3.92 -5.59
CA ILE A 168 -2.57 -2.89 -6.45
C ILE A 168 -1.28 -2.41 -5.81
N GLU A 169 -0.20 -2.40 -6.57
CA GLU A 169 1.01 -1.65 -6.26
C GLU A 169 1.07 -0.41 -7.14
N ALA A 170 1.27 0.75 -6.54
CA ALA A 170 1.45 2.02 -7.24
C ALA A 170 2.75 2.70 -6.81
N VAL A 171 3.43 3.30 -7.78
CA VAL A 171 4.63 4.10 -7.54
C VAL A 171 4.31 5.54 -7.91
N GLY A 172 4.57 6.45 -6.98
CA GLY A 172 4.38 7.89 -7.14
C GLY A 172 5.65 8.68 -6.85
N ILE A 173 5.74 9.83 -7.47
CA ILE A 173 6.75 10.83 -7.17
C ILE A 173 6.06 12.13 -6.76
N PRO A 174 6.68 12.94 -5.90
CA PRO A 174 6.19 14.27 -5.59
C PRO A 174 5.94 15.09 -6.84
N GLU A 175 4.79 15.74 -6.92
CA GLU A 175 4.50 16.71 -7.98
C GLU A 175 5.02 18.08 -7.58
N ASP A 176 5.70 18.74 -8.50
CA ASP A 176 6.23 20.08 -8.26
C ASP A 176 5.07 21.08 -8.36
N THR A 177 4.60 21.57 -7.21
CA THR A 177 3.49 22.54 -7.12
C THR A 177 3.91 23.95 -7.52
N SER A 178 5.13 24.16 -7.99
CA SER A 178 5.65 25.47 -8.39
C SER A 178 5.18 25.95 -9.78
N GLN A 179 4.36 25.16 -10.49
CA GLN A 179 3.84 25.49 -11.84
C GLN A 179 2.30 25.62 -11.92
N ALA A 180 1.60 25.75 -10.79
CA ALA A 180 0.16 25.98 -10.77
C ALA A 180 -0.21 27.42 -10.43
#